data_12c29996ec31bedf6b3d1c9d764a0ed5
#
_entry.id   12c29996ec31bedf6b3d1c9d764a0ed5
#
_cell.length_a   1.000
_cell.length_b   1.000
_cell.length_c   1.000
_cell.angle_alpha   90.00
_cell.angle_beta   90.00
_cell.angle_gamma   90.00
#
_symmetry.space_group_name_H-M   'P 1'
#
loop_
_entity.id
_entity.type
_entity.pdbx_description
1 polymer ?
#
loop_
_entity_poly.entity_id
_entity_poly.type
_entity_poly.pdbx_seq_one_letter_code
_entity_poly.pdbx_strand_id
1 'polypeptide(L)'
;MSLKLFTAITAASVVAASLLIAPCARGFGEGYGAVATGGSTIFHVTNLNDSGAGSLRDALSVSGRNIVFDLSGTITIASSLMIPDNTTLNSTTNNITVTGYNVSFSGHHNIIIRNMRFREDLSGPSGKCSLQGTDACHDIMIDHCSIEWGRWDCMEFTAHSHDITVQYCIIGQGIDPQHFGCLVDTGDRISLHHNLWIGNNNRNPKLKGNCQYINNVIYNWGSAGGLQGGHSSAPWKSDFINNYFIKGPSSAKDTWAASCTSNDQWYQSGNYRDLDKDGTLNGTLLTDSDFTALTVTLLPAKQHEPATAVTVSTAASAVSQAAAGQYGCQPLDSYDTTLVNYLKSYGTQGKIGK
;
A
#
# COMPACT_ATOMS: atom_id res chain seq x y z
N MET A 1 48.55 -9.42 -57.14
CA MET A 1 48.21 -10.37 -56.07
C MET A 1 47.58 -9.54 -54.94
N SER A 2 46.23 -9.45 -54.91
CA SER A 2 45.51 -8.59 -53.95
C SER A 2 44.72 -9.51 -53.01
N LEU A 3 45.04 -9.47 -51.74
CA LEU A 3 44.49 -10.27 -50.69
C LEU A 3 43.25 -9.52 -50.16
N LYS A 4 42.01 -10.04 -50.35
CA LYS A 4 40.79 -9.49 -49.76
C LYS A 4 40.59 -10.08 -48.34
N LEU A 5 40.57 -9.22 -47.38
CA LEU A 5 40.28 -9.54 -45.96
C LEU A 5 38.74 -9.58 -45.82
N PHE A 6 38.22 -10.73 -45.44
CA PHE A 6 36.79 -10.89 -45.06
C PHE A 6 36.67 -10.66 -43.54
N THR A 7 35.95 -9.64 -43.16
CA THR A 7 35.59 -9.40 -41.75
C THR A 7 34.28 -10.13 -41.47
N ALA A 8 34.34 -11.13 -40.58
CA ALA A 8 33.12 -11.82 -40.10
C ALA A 8 32.51 -11.01 -38.93
N ILE A 9 31.28 -10.61 -39.10
CA ILE A 9 30.47 -9.97 -38.05
C ILE A 9 29.76 -11.12 -37.35
N THR A 10 30.15 -11.39 -36.07
CA THR A 10 29.44 -12.27 -35.19
C THR A 10 28.28 -11.53 -34.52
N ALA A 11 27.06 -11.92 -34.86
CA ALA A 11 25.85 -11.45 -34.16
C ALA A 11 25.78 -12.12 -32.78
N ALA A 12 25.86 -11.33 -31.74
CA ALA A 12 25.63 -11.79 -30.37
C ALA A 12 24.11 -11.86 -30.13
N SER A 13 23.58 -13.06 -29.99
CA SER A 13 22.18 -13.28 -29.60
C SER A 13 22.02 -12.96 -28.12
N VAL A 14 21.30 -11.89 -27.81
CA VAL A 14 20.86 -11.58 -26.44
C VAL A 14 19.70 -12.53 -26.13
N VAL A 15 19.96 -13.56 -25.33
CA VAL A 15 18.92 -14.41 -24.75
C VAL A 15 18.33 -13.64 -23.57
N ALA A 16 17.13 -13.11 -23.72
CA ALA A 16 16.34 -12.59 -22.61
C ALA A 16 15.97 -13.76 -21.71
N ALA A 17 16.63 -13.88 -20.57
CA ALA A 17 16.23 -14.80 -19.51
C ALA A 17 14.92 -14.28 -18.88
N SER A 18 13.80 -14.87 -19.26
CA SER A 18 12.55 -14.72 -18.51
C SER A 18 12.76 -15.37 -17.14
N LEU A 19 12.79 -14.54 -16.09
CA LEU A 19 12.78 -15.02 -14.71
C LEU A 19 11.43 -15.71 -14.47
N LEU A 20 11.39 -17.01 -14.57
CA LEU A 20 10.29 -17.83 -14.06
C LEU A 20 10.37 -17.75 -12.52
N ILE A 21 9.50 -16.93 -11.92
CA ILE A 21 9.31 -16.92 -10.48
C ILE A 21 8.68 -18.26 -10.12
N ALA A 22 9.46 -19.12 -9.51
CA ALA A 22 8.99 -20.40 -8.97
C ALA A 22 7.90 -20.13 -7.90
N PRO A 23 6.86 -20.98 -7.79
CA PRO A 23 5.89 -20.85 -6.72
C PRO A 23 6.57 -21.03 -5.37
N CYS A 24 6.57 -19.97 -4.56
CA CYS A 24 7.17 -19.99 -3.23
C CYS A 24 6.27 -20.78 -2.28
N ALA A 25 6.73 -21.95 -1.88
CA ALA A 25 6.19 -22.68 -0.76
C ALA A 25 6.73 -22.04 0.53
N ARG A 26 5.82 -21.46 1.34
CA ARG A 26 6.01 -20.80 2.63
C ARG A 26 6.61 -19.38 2.56
N GLY A 27 5.83 -18.39 3.03
CA GLY A 27 6.29 -17.03 3.32
C GLY A 27 6.46 -16.18 2.07
N PHE A 28 5.38 -15.87 1.39
CA PHE A 28 5.35 -14.81 0.40
C PHE A 28 5.32 -13.47 1.12
N GLY A 29 6.29 -12.57 0.78
CA GLY A 29 6.37 -11.23 1.35
C GLY A 29 7.16 -11.14 2.65
N GLU A 30 7.17 -9.96 3.24
CA GLU A 30 7.91 -9.59 4.44
C GLU A 30 6.97 -9.06 5.52
N GLY A 31 7.46 -8.88 6.75
CA GLY A 31 6.66 -8.35 7.83
C GLY A 31 5.72 -9.37 8.49
N TYR A 32 4.81 -8.87 9.30
CA TYR A 32 3.95 -9.73 10.13
C TYR A 32 2.96 -10.56 9.31
N GLY A 33 2.42 -10.02 8.21
CA GLY A 33 1.50 -10.74 7.33
C GLY A 33 2.14 -11.84 6.48
N ALA A 34 3.48 -11.99 6.52
CA ALA A 34 4.19 -13.05 5.80
C ALA A 34 3.85 -14.47 6.29
N VAL A 35 3.12 -14.60 7.38
CA VAL A 35 2.59 -15.88 7.88
C VAL A 35 1.40 -16.38 7.05
N ALA A 36 0.74 -15.51 6.28
CA ALA A 36 -0.39 -15.88 5.43
C ALA A 36 0.03 -16.91 4.36
N THR A 37 -0.77 -17.94 4.21
CA THR A 37 -0.59 -18.99 3.18
C THR A 37 -1.67 -18.95 2.10
N GLY A 38 -2.76 -18.22 2.36
CA GLY A 38 -3.90 -18.08 1.45
C GLY A 38 -4.63 -19.38 1.12
N GLY A 39 -5.35 -19.37 0.02
CA GLY A 39 -6.03 -20.54 -0.53
C GLY A 39 -5.18 -21.29 -1.55
N SER A 40 -5.46 -22.58 -1.74
CA SER A 40 -4.71 -23.45 -2.66
C SER A 40 -5.55 -24.01 -3.82
N THR A 41 -6.87 -24.09 -3.68
CA THR A 41 -7.76 -24.60 -4.71
C THR A 41 -7.97 -23.56 -5.80
N ILE A 42 -7.45 -23.82 -7.00
CA ILE A 42 -7.52 -22.86 -8.11
C ILE A 42 -8.98 -22.69 -8.55
N PHE A 43 -9.40 -21.43 -8.66
CA PHE A 43 -10.67 -21.02 -9.25
C PHE A 43 -10.43 -19.93 -10.29
N HIS A 44 -10.96 -20.10 -11.49
CA HIS A 44 -10.83 -19.17 -12.61
C HIS A 44 -12.01 -18.20 -12.65
N VAL A 45 -11.73 -16.91 -12.54
CA VAL A 45 -12.71 -15.86 -12.86
C VAL A 45 -12.70 -15.65 -14.38
N THR A 46 -13.83 -15.95 -15.01
CA THR A 46 -13.97 -16.02 -16.46
C THR A 46 -14.82 -14.91 -17.06
N ASN A 47 -15.37 -14.02 -16.23
CA ASN A 47 -16.12 -12.85 -16.68
C ASN A 47 -16.02 -11.70 -15.66
N LEU A 48 -16.36 -10.46 -16.10
CA LEU A 48 -16.30 -9.24 -15.31
C LEU A 48 -17.66 -8.85 -14.69
N ASN A 49 -18.63 -9.72 -14.71
CA ASN A 49 -19.95 -9.45 -14.11
C ASN A 49 -19.85 -9.33 -12.58
N ASP A 50 -20.74 -8.54 -11.99
CA ASP A 50 -20.85 -8.43 -10.52
C ASP A 50 -21.18 -9.77 -9.86
N SER A 51 -22.02 -10.61 -10.53
CA SER A 51 -22.48 -11.86 -9.97
C SER A 51 -22.73 -12.92 -11.06
N GLY A 52 -23.08 -14.14 -10.64
CA GLY A 52 -23.30 -15.29 -11.50
C GLY A 52 -22.06 -16.16 -11.65
N ALA A 53 -22.22 -17.30 -12.29
CA ALA A 53 -21.17 -18.31 -12.45
C ALA A 53 -19.92 -17.73 -13.11
N GLY A 54 -18.75 -18.01 -12.54
CA GLY A 54 -17.45 -17.55 -13.03
C GLY A 54 -17.13 -16.08 -12.74
N SER A 55 -17.98 -15.36 -12.00
CA SER A 55 -17.67 -14.00 -11.52
C SER A 55 -16.74 -14.01 -10.31
N LEU A 56 -16.16 -12.85 -9.96
CA LEU A 56 -15.38 -12.71 -8.73
C LEU A 56 -16.23 -13.00 -7.48
N ARG A 57 -17.49 -12.61 -7.45
CA ARG A 57 -18.41 -12.89 -6.33
C ARG A 57 -18.68 -14.39 -6.19
N ASP A 58 -18.81 -15.13 -7.28
CA ASP A 58 -18.87 -16.58 -7.26
C ASP A 58 -17.57 -17.20 -6.75
N ALA A 59 -16.42 -16.69 -7.21
CA ALA A 59 -15.13 -17.13 -6.73
C ALA A 59 -14.98 -16.98 -5.20
N LEU A 60 -15.47 -15.90 -4.63
CA LEU A 60 -15.40 -15.58 -3.19
C LEU A 60 -16.53 -16.22 -2.36
N SER A 61 -17.43 -16.97 -2.95
CA SER A 61 -18.50 -17.66 -2.22
C SER A 61 -18.01 -18.88 -1.42
N VAL A 62 -16.79 -19.34 -1.67
CA VAL A 62 -16.20 -20.54 -1.04
C VAL A 62 -14.77 -20.22 -0.57
N SER A 63 -14.50 -20.54 0.69
CA SER A 63 -13.18 -20.46 1.31
C SER A 63 -12.18 -21.44 0.70
N GLY A 64 -10.87 -21.19 0.89
CA GLY A 64 -9.78 -22.09 0.46
C GLY A 64 -9.36 -21.94 -1.00
N ARG A 65 -9.87 -20.96 -1.72
CA ARG A 65 -9.57 -20.76 -3.14
C ARG A 65 -8.34 -19.88 -3.37
N ASN A 66 -7.55 -20.29 -4.38
CA ASN A 66 -6.59 -19.44 -5.08
C ASN A 66 -7.29 -18.94 -6.36
N ILE A 67 -7.73 -17.70 -6.32
CA ILE A 67 -8.56 -17.07 -7.36
C ILE A 67 -7.63 -16.41 -8.37
N VAL A 68 -7.68 -16.88 -9.60
CA VAL A 68 -6.94 -16.36 -10.75
C VAL A 68 -7.92 -15.84 -11.81
N PHE A 69 -7.46 -14.94 -12.65
CA PHE A 69 -8.31 -14.28 -13.63
C PHE A 69 -7.88 -14.68 -15.04
N ASP A 70 -8.82 -15.08 -15.90
CA ASP A 70 -8.57 -15.43 -17.30
C ASP A 70 -8.65 -14.22 -18.24
N LEU A 71 -8.97 -13.05 -17.70
CA LEU A 71 -9.20 -11.81 -18.44
C LEU A 71 -8.76 -10.60 -17.62
N SER A 72 -8.53 -9.50 -18.33
CA SER A 72 -8.27 -8.18 -17.72
C SER A 72 -9.52 -7.30 -17.86
N GLY A 73 -9.73 -6.37 -16.93
CA GLY A 73 -10.80 -5.39 -17.02
C GLY A 73 -11.30 -4.88 -15.68
N THR A 74 -12.42 -4.19 -15.72
CA THR A 74 -13.07 -3.61 -14.54
C THR A 74 -14.30 -4.41 -14.13
N ILE A 75 -14.34 -4.84 -12.88
CA ILE A 75 -15.49 -5.48 -12.24
C ILE A 75 -16.20 -4.39 -11.44
N THR A 76 -17.39 -3.98 -11.88
CA THR A 76 -18.21 -3.00 -11.14
C THR A 76 -19.17 -3.77 -10.23
N ILE A 77 -18.97 -3.67 -8.92
CA ILE A 77 -19.80 -4.35 -7.93
C ILE A 77 -20.90 -3.41 -7.41
N ALA A 78 -22.12 -3.91 -7.30
CA ALA A 78 -23.30 -3.16 -6.85
C ALA A 78 -23.62 -3.35 -5.35
N SER A 79 -22.81 -4.14 -4.65
CA SER A 79 -22.87 -4.35 -3.20
C SER A 79 -21.51 -4.77 -2.69
N SER A 80 -21.27 -4.59 -1.39
CA SER A 80 -20.03 -4.99 -0.73
C SER A 80 -19.64 -6.43 -1.07
N LEU A 81 -18.35 -6.64 -1.26
CA LEU A 81 -17.77 -7.94 -1.56
C LEU A 81 -16.95 -8.43 -0.37
N MET A 82 -17.23 -9.63 0.12
CA MET A 82 -16.49 -10.23 1.24
C MET A 82 -15.47 -11.25 0.74
N ILE A 83 -14.23 -11.13 1.20
CA ILE A 83 -13.17 -12.12 0.99
C ILE A 83 -13.19 -13.09 2.16
N PRO A 84 -13.48 -14.37 1.95
CA PRO A 84 -13.55 -15.36 3.03
C PRO A 84 -12.16 -15.84 3.46
N ASP A 85 -12.12 -16.63 4.55
CA ASP A 85 -10.89 -17.24 5.06
C ASP A 85 -10.13 -18.07 4.03
N ASN A 86 -8.83 -18.19 4.22
CA ASN A 86 -7.96 -19.03 3.39
C ASN A 86 -8.10 -18.71 1.90
N THR A 87 -8.03 -17.44 1.54
CA THR A 87 -8.23 -16.99 0.15
C THR A 87 -6.97 -16.34 -0.40
N THR A 88 -6.63 -16.67 -1.63
CA THR A 88 -5.66 -15.93 -2.42
C THR A 88 -6.37 -15.25 -3.59
N LEU A 89 -6.30 -13.92 -3.68
CA LEU A 89 -6.64 -13.15 -4.87
C LEU A 89 -5.33 -12.85 -5.63
N ASN A 90 -5.18 -13.39 -6.82
CA ASN A 90 -3.94 -13.27 -7.58
C ASN A 90 -4.21 -12.80 -9.02
N SER A 91 -3.92 -11.54 -9.28
CA SER A 91 -4.06 -10.93 -10.61
C SER A 91 -2.71 -10.59 -11.26
N THR A 92 -1.65 -11.35 -10.96
CA THR A 92 -0.29 -11.08 -11.47
C THR A 92 -0.14 -11.26 -12.98
N THR A 93 -1.04 -11.97 -13.63
CA THR A 93 -1.05 -12.18 -15.08
C THR A 93 -2.05 -11.31 -15.83
N ASN A 94 -2.94 -10.63 -15.10
CA ASN A 94 -4.04 -9.85 -15.65
C ASN A 94 -4.23 -8.55 -14.87
N ASN A 95 -4.84 -7.56 -15.53
CA ASN A 95 -5.14 -6.26 -14.92
C ASN A 95 -6.60 -6.23 -14.46
N ILE A 96 -6.84 -6.39 -13.17
CA ILE A 96 -8.18 -6.34 -12.59
C ILE A 96 -8.34 -5.09 -11.73
N THR A 97 -9.39 -4.33 -12.01
CA THR A 97 -9.89 -3.25 -11.16
C THR A 97 -11.26 -3.65 -10.61
N VAL A 98 -11.44 -3.58 -9.30
CA VAL A 98 -12.74 -3.69 -8.64
C VAL A 98 -13.20 -2.28 -8.27
N THR A 99 -14.40 -1.89 -8.72
CA THR A 99 -14.98 -0.56 -8.47
C THR A 99 -16.45 -0.63 -8.07
N GLY A 100 -17.01 0.48 -7.63
CA GLY A 100 -18.39 0.61 -7.18
C GLY A 100 -18.48 0.61 -5.66
N TYR A 101 -18.58 -0.55 -5.06
CA TYR A 101 -18.69 -0.72 -3.60
C TYR A 101 -17.36 -1.15 -2.97
N ASN A 102 -17.34 -1.21 -1.64
CA ASN A 102 -16.18 -1.64 -0.87
C ASN A 102 -15.93 -3.16 -0.96
N VAL A 103 -14.66 -3.54 -0.82
CA VAL A 103 -14.22 -4.92 -0.61
C VAL A 103 -13.78 -5.07 0.84
N SER A 104 -14.19 -6.14 1.52
CA SER A 104 -13.90 -6.36 2.93
C SER A 104 -13.40 -7.78 3.19
N PHE A 105 -12.55 -7.91 4.19
CA PHE A 105 -12.15 -9.19 4.80
C PHE A 105 -12.30 -9.14 6.32
N SER A 106 -13.21 -8.31 6.82
CA SER A 106 -13.49 -8.15 8.25
C SER A 106 -13.91 -9.46 8.89
N GLY A 107 -13.27 -9.81 10.03
CA GLY A 107 -13.49 -11.08 10.74
C GLY A 107 -12.89 -12.31 10.06
N HIS A 108 -12.17 -12.14 8.95
CA HIS A 108 -11.58 -13.23 8.20
C HIS A 108 -10.07 -13.29 8.33
N HIS A 109 -9.46 -14.42 7.97
CA HIS A 109 -8.04 -14.65 8.16
C HIS A 109 -7.39 -15.48 7.03
N ASN A 110 -6.06 -15.48 7.06
CA ASN A 110 -5.22 -16.22 6.11
C ASN A 110 -5.50 -15.84 4.66
N ILE A 111 -5.33 -14.55 4.35
CA ILE A 111 -5.68 -13.97 3.05
C ILE A 111 -4.44 -13.36 2.40
N ILE A 112 -4.26 -13.64 1.11
CA ILE A 112 -3.25 -13.03 0.25
C ILE A 112 -3.95 -12.29 -0.88
N ILE A 113 -3.65 -10.99 -1.03
CA ILE A 113 -4.17 -10.16 -2.13
C ILE A 113 -2.99 -9.62 -2.92
N ARG A 114 -2.91 -9.93 -4.21
CA ARG A 114 -1.80 -9.55 -5.07
C ARG A 114 -2.25 -8.92 -6.36
N ASN A 115 -1.61 -7.79 -6.65
CA ASN A 115 -1.66 -7.16 -7.97
C ASN A 115 -3.08 -6.83 -8.44
N MET A 116 -3.86 -6.18 -7.57
CA MET A 116 -5.24 -5.75 -7.84
C MET A 116 -5.42 -4.26 -7.60
N ARG A 117 -6.41 -3.67 -8.29
CA ARG A 117 -6.88 -2.32 -8.01
C ARG A 117 -8.22 -2.36 -7.31
N PHE A 118 -8.32 -1.64 -6.20
CA PHE A 118 -9.56 -1.41 -5.45
C PHE A 118 -9.86 0.08 -5.51
N ARG A 119 -10.90 0.43 -6.24
CA ARG A 119 -11.33 1.80 -6.46
C ARG A 119 -12.82 1.92 -6.20
N GLU A 120 -13.17 2.16 -4.94
CA GLU A 120 -14.54 2.54 -4.62
C GLU A 120 -14.90 3.79 -5.45
N ASP A 121 -16.16 4.03 -5.71
CA ASP A 121 -16.59 5.25 -6.40
C ASP A 121 -17.80 5.90 -5.70
N LEU A 122 -18.29 7.01 -6.24
CA LEU A 122 -19.40 7.74 -5.64
C LEU A 122 -20.73 6.97 -5.66
N SER A 123 -20.85 5.85 -6.36
CA SER A 123 -22.02 4.97 -6.32
C SER A 123 -22.05 4.08 -5.08
N GLY A 124 -20.88 3.85 -4.46
CA GLY A 124 -20.75 3.14 -3.20
C GLY A 124 -21.28 3.94 -2.00
N PRO A 125 -21.50 3.30 -0.86
CA PRO A 125 -22.00 3.97 0.35
C PRO A 125 -20.91 4.85 0.96
N SER A 126 -21.24 6.09 1.35
CA SER A 126 -20.33 6.92 2.14
C SER A 126 -20.00 6.25 3.47
N GLY A 127 -18.76 6.46 3.96
CA GLY A 127 -18.32 5.88 5.23
C GLY A 127 -17.78 4.45 5.10
N LYS A 128 -17.45 4.00 3.89
CA LYS A 128 -16.75 2.75 3.62
C LYS A 128 -15.36 3.01 3.05
N CYS A 129 -14.50 2.01 3.18
CA CYS A 129 -13.14 2.02 2.65
C CYS A 129 -13.09 1.17 1.38
N SER A 130 -12.26 1.54 0.40
CA SER A 130 -12.08 0.70 -0.79
C SER A 130 -11.67 -0.72 -0.44
N LEU A 131 -10.81 -0.88 0.58
CA LEU A 131 -10.40 -2.16 1.13
C LEU A 131 -10.46 -2.12 2.65
N GLN A 132 -11.23 -3.02 3.28
CA GLN A 132 -11.55 -2.94 4.70
C GLN A 132 -11.22 -4.22 5.46
N GLY A 133 -10.45 -4.11 6.57
CA GLY A 133 -10.19 -5.18 7.52
C GLY A 133 -10.48 -4.73 8.94
N THR A 134 -11.48 -5.34 9.59
CA THR A 134 -11.87 -5.09 10.97
C THR A 134 -12.21 -6.40 11.67
N ASP A 135 -12.72 -6.34 12.91
CA ASP A 135 -13.23 -7.50 13.64
C ASP A 135 -12.19 -8.63 13.81
N ALA A 136 -11.00 -8.24 14.29
CA ALA A 136 -9.87 -9.14 14.54
C ALA A 136 -9.43 -9.96 13.30
N CYS A 137 -9.55 -9.41 12.09
CA CYS A 137 -8.97 -10.06 10.91
C CYS A 137 -7.44 -10.18 11.07
N HIS A 138 -6.87 -11.30 10.59
CA HIS A 138 -5.45 -11.57 10.81
C HIS A 138 -4.82 -12.46 9.74
N ASP A 139 -3.47 -12.54 9.76
CA ASP A 139 -2.70 -13.30 8.78
C ASP A 139 -3.00 -12.81 7.35
N ILE A 140 -2.79 -11.52 7.13
CA ILE A 140 -3.16 -10.85 5.86
C ILE A 140 -1.92 -10.31 5.16
N MET A 141 -1.76 -10.66 3.89
CA MET A 141 -0.73 -10.11 3.01
C MET A 141 -1.37 -9.35 1.84
N ILE A 142 -1.07 -8.05 1.72
CA ILE A 142 -1.49 -7.20 0.60
C ILE A 142 -0.24 -6.72 -0.12
N ASP A 143 -0.09 -7.12 -1.37
CA ASP A 143 1.14 -6.95 -2.14
C ASP A 143 0.88 -6.36 -3.53
N HIS A 144 1.61 -5.30 -3.90
CA HIS A 144 1.52 -4.66 -5.21
C HIS A 144 0.07 -4.34 -5.61
N CYS A 145 -0.69 -3.72 -4.71
CA CYS A 145 -2.07 -3.29 -4.97
C CYS A 145 -2.16 -1.76 -5.09
N SER A 146 -3.14 -1.28 -5.87
CA SER A 146 -3.55 0.13 -5.86
C SER A 146 -4.89 0.24 -5.13
N ILE A 147 -4.91 0.94 -4.00
CA ILE A 147 -6.05 1.05 -3.08
C ILE A 147 -6.45 2.52 -2.99
N GLU A 148 -7.49 2.88 -3.70
CA GLU A 148 -7.80 4.27 -4.01
C GLU A 148 -9.29 4.53 -3.93
N TRP A 149 -9.68 5.81 -3.90
CA TRP A 149 -11.04 6.32 -4.00
C TRP A 149 -11.98 5.89 -2.87
N GLY A 150 -11.43 5.55 -1.70
CA GLY A 150 -12.25 5.26 -0.52
C GLY A 150 -13.08 6.47 -0.10
N ARG A 151 -14.35 6.25 0.25
CA ARG A 151 -15.29 7.29 0.68
C ARG A 151 -15.22 7.59 2.18
N TRP A 152 -14.38 6.85 2.90
CA TRP A 152 -13.95 7.12 4.27
C TRP A 152 -12.42 7.15 4.31
N ASP A 153 -11.78 6.03 4.59
CA ASP A 153 -10.36 5.80 4.30
C ASP A 153 -10.22 5.02 2.98
N CYS A 154 -9.08 5.08 2.31
CA CYS A 154 -8.80 4.12 1.24
C CYS A 154 -8.71 2.71 1.80
N MET A 155 -8.15 2.58 3.01
CA MET A 155 -7.97 1.30 3.71
C MET A 155 -8.11 1.47 5.22
N GLU A 156 -8.52 0.41 5.94
CA GLU A 156 -8.49 0.40 7.41
C GLU A 156 -8.19 -0.96 8.00
N PHE A 157 -7.55 -0.96 9.19
CA PHE A 157 -7.34 -2.11 10.05
C PHE A 157 -7.74 -1.73 11.47
N THR A 158 -8.90 -2.22 11.93
CA THR A 158 -9.47 -1.81 13.20
C THR A 158 -9.97 -3.00 14.03
N ALA A 159 -10.48 -2.72 15.22
CA ALA A 159 -11.09 -3.72 16.10
C ALA A 159 -10.20 -4.96 16.32
N HIS A 160 -8.96 -4.74 16.79
CA HIS A 160 -7.97 -5.77 17.15
C HIS A 160 -7.46 -6.62 15.97
N SER A 161 -7.49 -6.09 14.75
CA SER A 161 -6.87 -6.73 13.58
C SER A 161 -5.35 -6.83 13.77
N HIS A 162 -4.74 -7.94 13.35
CA HIS A 162 -3.31 -8.21 13.63
C HIS A 162 -2.63 -9.11 12.59
N ASP A 163 -1.31 -9.21 12.66
CA ASP A 163 -0.49 -10.01 11.74
C ASP A 163 -0.76 -9.66 10.27
N ILE A 164 -0.62 -8.36 9.95
CA ILE A 164 -0.97 -7.81 8.64
C ILE A 164 0.27 -7.18 8.01
N THR A 165 0.48 -7.40 6.72
CA THR A 165 1.44 -6.64 5.91
C THR A 165 0.77 -6.01 4.72
N VAL A 166 1.09 -4.74 4.48
CA VAL A 166 0.82 -4.02 3.23
C VAL A 166 2.15 -3.57 2.65
N GLN A 167 2.49 -4.06 1.47
CA GLN A 167 3.79 -3.80 0.85
C GLN A 167 3.67 -3.44 -0.62
N TYR A 168 4.56 -2.55 -1.09
CA TYR A 168 4.69 -2.12 -2.48
C TYR A 168 3.36 -1.64 -3.10
N CYS A 169 2.49 -1.03 -2.31
CA CYS A 169 1.18 -0.57 -2.75
C CYS A 169 1.18 0.95 -3.05
N ILE A 170 0.21 1.38 -3.87
CA ILE A 170 -0.22 2.78 -3.96
C ILE A 170 -1.50 2.91 -3.13
N ILE A 171 -1.52 3.84 -2.17
CA ILE A 171 -2.66 4.08 -1.28
C ILE A 171 -3.00 5.56 -1.34
N GLY A 172 -4.11 5.90 -1.96
CA GLY A 172 -4.34 7.31 -2.13
C GLY A 172 -5.61 7.75 -2.83
N GLN A 173 -5.68 9.06 -3.02
CA GLN A 173 -6.76 9.68 -3.76
C GLN A 173 -8.14 9.36 -3.18
N GLY A 174 -8.25 9.27 -1.84
CA GLY A 174 -9.55 9.16 -1.18
C GLY A 174 -10.51 10.23 -1.71
N ILE A 175 -11.80 9.91 -1.83
CA ILE A 175 -12.82 10.77 -2.41
C ILE A 175 -13.83 11.25 -1.36
N ASP A 176 -14.77 12.10 -1.77
CA ASP A 176 -15.82 12.64 -0.89
C ASP A 176 -16.50 11.54 -0.05
N PRO A 177 -16.76 11.81 1.24
CA PRO A 177 -16.65 13.12 1.93
C PRO A 177 -15.34 13.32 2.71
N GLN A 178 -14.43 12.34 2.84
CA GLN A 178 -13.34 12.41 3.80
C GLN A 178 -11.94 12.56 3.19
N HIS A 179 -11.68 11.94 2.06
CA HIS A 179 -10.37 11.93 1.39
C HIS A 179 -9.22 11.39 2.26
N PHE A 180 -9.46 10.34 3.06
CA PHE A 180 -8.47 9.80 3.98
C PHE A 180 -7.69 8.63 3.37
N GLY A 181 -6.45 8.40 3.87
CA GLY A 181 -5.61 7.29 3.46
C GLY A 181 -5.92 5.98 4.18
N CYS A 182 -5.45 5.81 5.41
CA CYS A 182 -5.63 4.59 6.19
C CYS A 182 -5.82 4.87 7.68
N LEU A 183 -6.71 4.12 8.32
CA LEU A 183 -6.82 4.05 9.77
C LEU A 183 -6.31 2.70 10.29
N VAL A 184 -5.39 2.75 11.27
CA VAL A 184 -5.06 1.62 12.14
C VAL A 184 -5.59 1.96 13.52
N ASP A 185 -6.58 1.21 14.03
CA ASP A 185 -7.17 1.44 15.36
C ASP A 185 -7.26 0.13 16.15
N THR A 186 -6.57 0.10 17.29
CA THR A 186 -6.40 -1.10 18.13
C THR A 186 -5.72 -2.28 17.39
N GLY A 187 -5.03 -1.99 16.29
CA GLY A 187 -4.27 -2.99 15.54
C GLY A 187 -2.97 -3.39 16.26
N ASP A 188 -2.52 -4.62 16.03
CA ASP A 188 -1.28 -5.14 16.58
C ASP A 188 -0.48 -5.92 15.53
N ARG A 189 0.85 -5.86 15.61
CA ARG A 189 1.73 -6.54 14.65
C ARG A 189 1.33 -6.24 13.19
N ILE A 190 1.36 -4.95 12.84
CA ILE A 190 1.07 -4.46 11.49
C ILE A 190 2.35 -3.97 10.84
N SER A 191 2.62 -4.40 9.63
CA SER A 191 3.74 -3.96 8.80
C SER A 191 3.22 -3.16 7.61
N LEU A 192 3.55 -1.88 7.56
CA LEU A 192 3.28 -1.02 6.40
C LEU A 192 4.64 -0.61 5.83
N HIS A 193 5.04 -1.18 4.70
CA HIS A 193 6.37 -0.89 4.16
C HIS A 193 6.42 -0.78 2.64
N HIS A 194 7.33 0.05 2.15
CA HIS A 194 7.51 0.28 0.72
C HIS A 194 6.19 0.65 0.01
N ASN A 195 5.39 1.54 0.60
CA ASN A 195 4.16 2.01 -0.02
C ASN A 195 4.28 3.47 -0.44
N LEU A 196 3.56 3.85 -1.48
CA LEU A 196 3.33 5.23 -1.87
C LEU A 196 1.96 5.68 -1.35
N TRP A 197 1.98 6.61 -0.39
CA TRP A 197 0.80 7.29 0.13
C TRP A 197 0.66 8.62 -0.60
N ILE A 198 -0.39 8.81 -1.39
CA ILE A 198 -0.44 9.94 -2.31
C ILE A 198 -1.80 10.60 -2.42
N GLY A 199 -1.82 11.93 -2.25
CA GLY A 199 -2.99 12.74 -2.51
C GLY A 199 -4.18 12.45 -1.62
N ASN A 200 -3.95 12.09 -0.36
CA ASN A 200 -4.97 12.01 0.68
C ASN A 200 -4.96 13.29 1.52
N ASN A 201 -6.12 13.71 1.99
CA ASN A 201 -6.20 14.89 2.87
C ASN A 201 -5.38 14.70 4.15
N ASN A 202 -5.46 13.51 4.76
CA ASN A 202 -4.65 13.07 5.90
C ASN A 202 -4.70 11.54 6.06
N ARG A 203 -4.26 11.03 7.21
CA ARG A 203 -4.20 9.61 7.54
C ARG A 203 -3.32 8.79 6.58
N ASN A 204 -2.03 9.18 6.48
CA ASN A 204 -1.05 8.42 5.69
C ASN A 204 0.03 7.73 6.58
N PRO A 205 -0.35 6.83 7.48
CA PRO A 205 -1.67 6.53 8.02
C PRO A 205 -2.05 7.39 9.24
N LYS A 206 -3.22 7.12 9.87
CA LYS A 206 -3.51 7.44 11.27
C LYS A 206 -3.27 6.22 12.11
N LEU A 207 -2.36 6.31 13.10
CA LEU A 207 -1.90 5.19 13.90
C LEU A 207 -2.44 5.23 15.33
N LYS A 208 -3.26 4.25 15.68
CA LYS A 208 -3.75 3.92 17.02
C LYS A 208 -3.52 2.43 17.28
N GLY A 209 -2.33 1.94 17.00
CA GLY A 209 -1.95 0.54 17.09
C GLY A 209 -0.45 0.35 17.04
N ASN A 210 -0.02 -0.88 17.26
CA ASN A 210 1.38 -1.30 17.18
C ASN A 210 1.77 -1.61 15.74
N CYS A 211 2.70 -0.84 15.18
CA CYS A 211 3.01 -0.87 13.75
C CYS A 211 4.48 -0.65 13.45
N GLN A 212 5.02 -1.35 12.48
CA GLN A 212 6.26 -0.91 11.82
C GLN A 212 5.93 -0.20 10.50
N TYR A 213 6.48 1.00 10.35
CA TYR A 213 6.29 1.88 9.20
C TYR A 213 7.64 2.15 8.56
N ILE A 214 7.96 1.40 7.49
CA ILE A 214 9.32 1.30 6.95
C ILE A 214 9.34 1.63 5.46
N ASN A 215 10.26 2.49 5.02
CA ASN A 215 10.49 2.81 3.61
C ASN A 215 9.23 3.25 2.84
N ASN A 216 8.29 3.90 3.52
CA ASN A 216 7.14 4.48 2.84
C ASN A 216 7.47 5.86 2.27
N VAL A 217 6.81 6.23 1.20
CA VAL A 217 6.86 7.55 0.57
C VAL A 217 5.50 8.22 0.74
N ILE A 218 5.47 9.39 1.36
CA ILE A 218 4.25 10.15 1.61
C ILE A 218 4.30 11.42 0.76
N TYR A 219 3.37 11.57 -0.18
CA TYR A 219 3.36 12.67 -1.13
C TYR A 219 2.04 13.43 -1.14
N ASN A 220 2.13 14.77 -1.11
CA ASN A 220 1.01 15.70 -1.35
C ASN A 220 -0.21 15.44 -0.45
N TRP A 221 -0.01 15.49 0.88
CA TRP A 221 -1.11 15.45 1.86
C TRP A 221 -1.90 16.76 1.87
N GLY A 222 -3.10 16.76 2.45
CA GLY A 222 -3.95 17.95 2.58
C GLY A 222 -3.63 18.82 3.82
N SER A 223 -4.67 19.37 4.40
CA SER A 223 -4.56 20.40 5.46
C SER A 223 -4.18 19.86 6.84
N ALA A 224 -4.41 18.57 7.12
CA ALA A 224 -4.29 18.00 8.47
C ALA A 224 -2.99 17.24 8.71
N GLY A 225 -2.02 17.32 7.79
CA GLY A 225 -0.72 16.66 7.93
C GLY A 225 -0.58 15.34 7.18
N GLY A 226 0.65 14.91 6.93
CA GLY A 226 0.95 13.68 6.22
C GLY A 226 0.58 12.45 7.04
N LEU A 227 1.22 12.28 8.19
CA LEU A 227 0.96 11.24 9.18
C LEU A 227 0.04 11.77 10.28
N GLN A 228 -0.70 10.89 10.95
CA GLN A 228 -1.42 11.24 12.18
C GLN A 228 -1.13 10.26 13.31
N GLY A 229 -0.87 10.78 14.50
CA GLY A 229 -0.90 10.02 15.74
C GLY A 229 -2.33 9.69 16.20
N GLY A 230 -2.43 8.91 17.27
CA GLY A 230 -3.66 8.22 17.60
C GLY A 230 -4.76 9.01 18.26
N HIS A 231 -4.50 10.07 19.04
CA HIS A 231 -5.47 10.60 20.03
C HIS A 231 -5.97 9.51 20.99
N SER A 232 -5.20 8.45 21.19
CA SER A 232 -5.60 7.29 21.97
C SER A 232 -5.32 7.51 23.45
N SER A 233 -6.16 6.94 24.33
CA SER A 233 -5.87 6.83 25.75
C SER A 233 -4.88 5.69 26.08
N ALA A 234 -4.72 4.74 25.16
CA ALA A 234 -3.76 3.63 25.29
C ALA A 234 -2.42 4.00 24.64
N PRO A 235 -1.29 3.57 25.21
CA PRO A 235 0.00 3.72 24.58
C PRO A 235 0.15 2.73 23.42
N TRP A 236 0.58 3.24 22.24
CA TRP A 236 0.85 2.44 21.06
C TRP A 236 2.30 2.60 20.63
N LYS A 237 2.94 1.48 20.32
CA LYS A 237 4.36 1.45 19.93
C LYS A 237 4.50 1.30 18.44
N SER A 238 5.30 2.16 17.80
CA SER A 238 5.55 2.07 16.37
C SER A 238 7.00 2.36 16.01
N ASP A 239 7.49 1.70 14.98
CA ASP A 239 8.82 1.90 14.42
C ASP A 239 8.72 2.69 13.12
N PHE A 240 9.30 3.88 13.07
CA PHE A 240 9.41 4.72 11.88
C PHE A 240 10.82 4.68 11.33
N ILE A 241 11.02 3.98 10.19
CA ILE A 241 12.37 3.74 9.66
C ILE A 241 12.42 4.11 8.17
N ASN A 242 13.32 5.02 7.82
CA ASN A 242 13.65 5.38 6.45
C ASN A 242 12.44 5.76 5.58
N ASN A 243 11.47 6.48 6.13
CA ASN A 243 10.34 7.02 5.38
C ASN A 243 10.68 8.40 4.80
N TYR A 244 9.99 8.79 3.73
CA TYR A 244 10.20 10.09 3.09
C TYR A 244 8.87 10.85 2.94
N PHE A 245 8.77 12.01 3.55
CA PHE A 245 7.61 12.91 3.50
C PHE A 245 7.88 14.04 2.52
N ILE A 246 7.17 14.08 1.39
CA ILE A 246 7.35 15.08 0.35
C ILE A 246 6.09 15.94 0.24
N LYS A 247 6.22 17.22 0.54
CA LYS A 247 5.15 18.19 0.46
C LYS A 247 4.77 18.44 -1.01
N GLY A 248 3.47 18.45 -1.31
CA GLY A 248 2.97 18.73 -2.65
C GLY A 248 2.09 19.98 -2.72
N PRO A 249 1.53 20.29 -3.90
CA PRO A 249 0.74 21.52 -4.11
C PRO A 249 -0.44 21.66 -3.16
N SER A 250 -1.11 20.56 -2.82
CA SER A 250 -2.27 20.53 -1.92
C SER A 250 -1.89 20.63 -0.44
N SER A 251 -0.63 20.43 -0.09
CA SER A 251 -0.16 20.49 1.30
C SER A 251 -0.10 21.95 1.77
N ALA A 252 -1.11 22.36 2.50
CA ALA A 252 -1.25 23.76 2.94
C ALA A 252 -0.24 24.16 4.03
N LYS A 253 0.26 23.17 4.82
CA LYS A 253 1.17 23.39 5.95
C LYS A 253 2.38 22.48 5.86
N ASP A 254 3.46 22.89 6.53
CA ASP A 254 4.70 22.11 6.67
C ASP A 254 4.56 20.96 7.69
N THR A 255 3.33 20.59 8.01
CA THR A 255 3.00 19.59 9.01
C THR A 255 3.13 18.19 8.39
N TRP A 256 4.30 17.57 8.54
CA TRP A 256 4.52 16.21 8.07
C TRP A 256 3.83 15.16 8.94
N ALA A 257 3.61 15.45 10.24
CA ALA A 257 2.82 14.65 11.16
C ALA A 257 1.99 15.54 12.08
N ALA A 258 0.83 15.07 12.53
CA ALA A 258 -0.10 15.82 13.36
C ALA A 258 -0.86 14.92 14.33
N SER A 259 -1.61 15.54 15.26
CA SER A 259 -2.51 14.84 16.17
C SER A 259 -1.81 13.79 17.07
N CYS A 260 -0.55 14.02 17.37
CA CYS A 260 0.23 13.13 18.23
C CYS A 260 0.07 13.48 19.70
N THR A 261 0.30 12.50 20.57
CA THR A 261 0.26 12.62 22.04
C THR A 261 1.41 11.83 22.65
N SER A 262 1.63 11.94 23.96
CA SER A 262 2.63 11.13 24.68
C SER A 262 2.31 9.63 24.69
N ASN A 263 1.10 9.22 24.34
CA ASN A 263 0.74 7.82 24.17
C ASN A 263 1.21 7.24 22.83
N ASP A 264 1.61 8.08 21.88
CA ASP A 264 2.29 7.67 20.67
C ASP A 264 3.77 7.44 21.01
N GLN A 265 4.16 6.17 21.23
CA GLN A 265 5.50 5.76 21.63
C GLN A 265 6.25 5.27 20.39
N TRP A 266 7.20 6.07 19.89
CA TRP A 266 7.82 5.80 18.59
C TRP A 266 9.33 5.61 18.68
N TYR A 267 9.84 4.57 18.01
CA TYR A 267 11.23 4.50 17.59
C TYR A 267 11.37 5.15 16.23
N GLN A 268 12.43 5.91 16.00
CA GLN A 268 12.67 6.52 14.70
C GLN A 268 14.13 6.36 14.24
N SER A 269 14.32 6.23 12.93
CA SER A 269 15.65 6.24 12.31
C SER A 269 15.56 6.55 10.81
N GLY A 270 16.40 7.46 10.34
CA GLY A 270 16.61 7.67 8.90
C GLY A 270 15.43 8.27 8.12
N ASN A 271 14.45 8.90 8.80
CA ASN A 271 13.30 9.51 8.13
C ASN A 271 13.66 10.89 7.59
N TYR A 272 13.09 11.26 6.44
CA TYR A 272 13.32 12.53 5.75
C TYR A 272 12.02 13.29 5.52
N ARG A 273 12.13 14.61 5.46
CA ARG A 273 11.07 15.50 4.95
C ARG A 273 11.61 16.47 3.92
N ASP A 274 10.82 16.73 2.89
CA ASP A 274 11.05 17.67 1.81
C ASP A 274 9.82 18.60 1.74
N LEU A 275 9.99 19.88 2.04
CA LEU A 275 8.88 20.79 2.28
C LEU A 275 8.87 22.01 1.36
N ASP A 276 9.86 22.19 0.49
CA ASP A 276 10.04 23.41 -0.29
C ASP A 276 9.30 23.45 -1.62
N LYS A 277 8.87 22.28 -2.15
CA LYS A 277 8.13 22.15 -3.43
C LYS A 277 8.90 22.68 -4.64
N ASP A 278 10.22 22.56 -4.65
CA ASP A 278 11.06 23.16 -5.67
C ASP A 278 11.30 22.28 -6.92
N GLY A 279 10.77 21.06 -6.90
CA GLY A 279 10.93 20.09 -8.00
C GLY A 279 12.19 19.24 -7.88
N THR A 280 12.89 19.32 -6.76
CA THR A 280 14.12 18.58 -6.49
C THR A 280 13.96 17.75 -5.23
N LEU A 281 14.44 16.51 -5.23
CA LEU A 281 14.44 15.67 -4.03
C LEU A 281 15.67 16.03 -3.17
N ASN A 282 15.53 17.01 -2.28
CA ASN A 282 16.61 17.57 -1.47
C ASN A 282 16.28 17.68 0.03
N GLY A 283 15.30 16.90 0.47
CA GLY A 283 14.76 16.94 1.83
C GLY A 283 15.80 16.72 2.94
N THR A 284 15.43 17.12 4.14
CA THR A 284 16.28 17.08 5.33
C THR A 284 15.95 15.88 6.22
N LEU A 285 16.96 15.32 6.89
CA LEU A 285 16.82 14.26 7.88
C LEU A 285 15.98 14.76 9.06
N LEU A 286 14.98 14.00 9.45
CA LEU A 286 14.22 14.20 10.68
C LEU A 286 15.05 13.74 11.87
N THR A 287 15.17 14.60 12.88
CA THR A 287 15.90 14.35 14.11
C THR A 287 14.96 13.99 15.27
N ASP A 288 15.49 13.50 16.37
CA ASP A 288 14.70 13.25 17.57
C ASP A 288 13.94 14.49 18.06
N SER A 289 14.50 15.69 17.85
CA SER A 289 13.81 16.93 18.20
C SER A 289 12.58 17.20 17.33
N ASP A 290 12.56 16.78 16.06
CA ASP A 290 11.39 16.90 15.18
C ASP A 290 10.23 16.01 15.68
N PHE A 291 10.55 14.83 16.20
CA PHE A 291 9.56 13.90 16.76
C PHE A 291 9.09 14.38 18.15
N THR A 292 9.97 14.78 19.04
CA THR A 292 9.57 15.28 20.38
C THR A 292 8.74 16.56 20.31
N ALA A 293 8.93 17.39 19.28
CA ALA A 293 8.08 18.54 18.99
C ALA A 293 6.63 18.17 18.69
N LEU A 294 6.37 16.92 18.29
CA LEU A 294 5.02 16.37 18.09
C LEU A 294 4.38 15.83 19.39
N THR A 295 5.05 15.97 20.54
CA THR A 295 4.64 15.41 21.84
C THR A 295 4.66 13.89 21.95
N VAL A 296 5.26 13.17 21.00
CA VAL A 296 5.43 11.71 21.09
C VAL A 296 6.48 11.33 22.13
N THR A 297 6.38 10.11 22.65
CA THR A 297 7.41 9.50 23.48
C THR A 297 8.40 8.73 22.61
N LEU A 298 9.66 9.15 22.57
CA LEU A 298 10.68 8.42 21.81
C LEU A 298 11.13 7.16 22.56
N LEU A 299 11.24 6.07 21.82
CA LEU A 299 11.73 4.78 22.32
C LEU A 299 13.21 4.61 21.93
N PRO A 300 14.03 4.03 22.83
CA PRO A 300 15.48 3.89 22.60
C PRO A 300 15.84 2.79 21.60
N ALA A 301 14.91 1.91 21.26
CA ALA A 301 15.13 0.78 20.33
C ALA A 301 13.86 0.40 19.60
N LYS A 302 14.03 -0.31 18.49
CA LYS A 302 12.92 -0.92 17.73
C LYS A 302 12.07 -1.82 18.61
N GLN A 303 10.77 -1.85 18.34
CA GLN A 303 9.79 -2.62 19.10
C GLN A 303 9.22 -3.81 18.28
N HIS A 304 9.44 -3.83 16.97
CA HIS A 304 8.80 -4.76 16.06
C HIS A 304 9.84 -5.64 15.36
N GLU A 305 9.76 -6.95 15.58
CA GLU A 305 10.65 -7.97 15.01
C GLU A 305 9.81 -9.14 14.47
N PRO A 306 9.22 -9.01 13.27
CA PRO A 306 8.48 -10.10 12.64
C PRO A 306 9.41 -11.26 12.27
N ALA A 307 8.88 -12.50 12.23
CA ALA A 307 9.64 -13.69 11.88
C ALA A 307 10.26 -13.61 10.47
N THR A 308 9.60 -12.92 9.54
CA THR A 308 10.17 -12.54 8.24
C THR A 308 10.44 -11.05 8.28
N ALA A 309 11.69 -10.69 8.49
CA ALA A 309 12.09 -9.29 8.63
C ALA A 309 11.83 -8.50 7.34
N VAL A 310 11.48 -7.20 7.49
CA VAL A 310 11.39 -6.28 6.36
C VAL A 310 12.81 -5.90 5.90
N THR A 311 13.08 -6.04 4.62
CA THR A 311 14.32 -5.54 3.99
C THR A 311 14.32 -4.02 3.99
N VAL A 312 15.24 -3.42 4.73
CA VAL A 312 15.31 -1.97 4.90
C VAL A 312 16.24 -1.37 3.86
N SER A 313 15.74 -0.44 3.07
CA SER A 313 16.51 0.39 2.13
C SER A 313 16.68 1.83 2.67
N THR A 314 17.46 2.69 2.01
CA THR A 314 17.48 4.11 2.36
C THR A 314 16.15 4.79 1.98
N ALA A 315 15.77 5.87 2.68
CA ALA A 315 14.57 6.63 2.35
C ALA A 315 14.58 7.14 0.89
N ALA A 316 15.73 7.59 0.39
CA ALA A 316 15.89 8.03 -1.00
C ALA A 316 15.72 6.86 -2.00
N SER A 317 16.17 5.65 -1.65
CA SER A 317 15.95 4.46 -2.47
C SER A 317 14.45 4.12 -2.58
N ALA A 318 13.69 4.23 -1.49
CA ALA A 318 12.25 4.03 -1.52
C ALA A 318 11.55 5.03 -2.46
N VAL A 319 11.95 6.32 -2.43
CA VAL A 319 11.43 7.32 -3.39
C VAL A 319 11.78 6.93 -4.83
N SER A 320 13.02 6.51 -5.07
CA SER A 320 13.48 6.12 -6.42
C SER A 320 12.68 4.93 -6.97
N GLN A 321 12.41 3.93 -6.13
CA GLN A 321 11.60 2.75 -6.50
C GLN A 321 10.15 3.15 -6.80
N ALA A 322 9.53 3.95 -5.95
CA ALA A 322 8.17 4.45 -6.17
C ALA A 322 8.09 5.31 -7.45
N ALA A 323 9.06 6.20 -7.67
CA ALA A 323 9.16 7.03 -8.88
C ALA A 323 9.44 6.20 -10.15
N ALA A 324 10.11 5.06 -10.04
CA ALA A 324 10.27 4.11 -11.13
C ALA A 324 8.99 3.32 -11.44
N GLY A 325 7.91 3.52 -10.67
CA GLY A 325 6.63 2.84 -10.85
C GLY A 325 6.64 1.38 -10.36
N GLN A 326 7.50 1.05 -9.40
CA GLN A 326 7.59 -0.32 -8.86
C GLN A 326 6.51 -0.63 -7.83
N TYR A 327 5.77 0.38 -7.36
CA TYR A 327 4.68 0.23 -6.40
C TYR A 327 3.32 0.29 -7.11
N GLY A 328 2.30 -0.29 -6.49
CA GLY A 328 0.96 -0.39 -7.05
C GLY A 328 0.75 -1.64 -7.90
N CYS A 329 -0.45 -1.80 -8.42
CA CYS A 329 -0.83 -2.92 -9.29
C CYS A 329 -0.10 -2.86 -10.63
N GLN A 330 0.59 -3.94 -10.99
CA GLN A 330 1.44 -4.03 -12.17
C GLN A 330 0.77 -4.74 -13.35
N PRO A 331 0.98 -4.27 -14.58
CA PRO A 331 1.55 -2.97 -14.95
C PRO A 331 0.65 -1.82 -14.50
N LEU A 332 1.25 -0.66 -14.22
CA LEU A 332 0.49 0.54 -13.85
C LEU A 332 -0.48 0.91 -14.98
N ASP A 333 -1.70 1.25 -14.63
CA ASP A 333 -2.62 1.87 -15.57
C ASP A 333 -2.33 3.38 -15.76
N SER A 334 -3.14 4.05 -16.58
CA SER A 334 -2.95 5.48 -16.83
C SER A 334 -3.15 6.34 -15.59
N TYR A 335 -4.01 5.91 -14.67
CA TYR A 335 -4.27 6.64 -13.42
C TYR A 335 -3.09 6.49 -12.45
N ASP A 336 -2.65 5.25 -12.16
CA ASP A 336 -1.47 4.98 -11.35
C ASP A 336 -0.22 5.67 -11.92
N THR A 337 -0.05 5.65 -13.26
CA THR A 337 1.02 6.36 -13.96
C THR A 337 0.97 7.86 -13.70
N THR A 338 -0.24 8.46 -13.67
CA THR A 338 -0.40 9.88 -13.33
C THR A 338 0.04 10.16 -11.89
N LEU A 339 -0.29 9.30 -10.93
CA LEU A 339 0.13 9.46 -9.54
C LEU A 339 1.66 9.36 -9.40
N VAL A 340 2.28 8.41 -10.09
CA VAL A 340 3.74 8.30 -10.13
C VAL A 340 4.39 9.55 -10.77
N ASN A 341 3.79 10.12 -11.80
CA ASN A 341 4.27 11.36 -12.40
C ASN A 341 4.10 12.57 -11.45
N TYR A 342 3.06 12.60 -10.61
CA TYR A 342 2.96 13.58 -9.54
C TYR A 342 4.11 13.44 -8.55
N LEU A 343 4.44 12.23 -8.10
CA LEU A 343 5.59 12.00 -7.23
C LEU A 343 6.90 12.50 -7.87
N LYS A 344 7.14 12.18 -9.14
CA LYS A 344 8.35 12.62 -9.90
C LYS A 344 8.50 14.13 -10.00
N SER A 345 7.45 14.88 -9.79
CA SER A 345 7.47 16.33 -9.80
C SER A 345 8.04 16.95 -8.52
N TYR A 346 8.33 16.13 -7.51
CA TYR A 346 8.88 16.52 -6.22
C TYR A 346 8.30 17.83 -5.66
N GLY A 347 6.99 17.84 -5.51
CA GLY A 347 6.27 18.96 -4.89
C GLY A 347 5.57 19.93 -5.83
N THR A 348 5.87 19.93 -7.14
CA THR A 348 5.31 20.94 -8.07
C THR A 348 3.96 20.56 -8.68
N GLN A 349 3.61 19.26 -8.73
CA GLN A 349 2.34 18.77 -9.28
C GLN A 349 1.62 17.84 -8.30
N GLY A 350 0.33 17.68 -8.48
CA GLY A 350 -0.49 16.79 -7.68
C GLY A 350 -1.77 17.44 -7.18
N LYS A 351 -2.71 16.59 -6.78
CA LYS A 351 -4.00 17.00 -6.19
C LYS A 351 -4.47 15.97 -5.17
N ILE A 352 -5.37 16.35 -4.31
CA ILE A 352 -6.16 15.44 -3.48
C ILE A 352 -7.24 14.78 -4.36
N GLY A 353 -7.69 13.60 -4.01
CA GLY A 353 -8.78 12.92 -4.68
C GLY A 353 -10.05 13.77 -4.81
N LYS A 354 -10.95 13.38 -5.70
CA LYS A 354 -12.16 14.17 -6.05
C LYS A 354 -13.22 14.09 -4.96
#